data_435eefff697ef881fd1f8ce6a6e86f8c
#
_entry.id   435eefff697ef881fd1f8ce6a6e86f8c
#
_cell.length_a   1.000
_cell.length_b   1.000
_cell.length_c   1.000
_cell.angle_alpha   90.00
_cell.angle_beta   90.00
_cell.angle_gamma   90.00
#
_symmetry.space_group_name_H-M   'P 1'
#
loop_
_entity.id
_entity.type
_entity.pdbx_description
1 polymer ?
#
loop_
_entity_poly.entity_id
_entity_poly.type
_entity_poly.pdbx_seq_one_letter_code
_entity_poly.pdbx_strand_id
1 'polypeptide(L)'
;MFHATGFRVADLPDTLTGNCGNSPGIACRLAWDVTHSPTATQVVKVYLAGPVSQAGRIAFVLVLALLVRFIFHRLINKVTERAATATLAVTPNGRANKAAATIQMAGTERREQRARALGSILRSAISVIVFGIAALTILSILGFNVAPLLASTAVLGVALGFGAQNLVRDYLAGLLMLVEDHYGVGDTINAGVATGTVEAMSLLTTTLRDVNGVVWHIRNGTIDSVGNESQGWSRAVIDYPVPYEEDLSRIRALMEQAANSLYRERGWKKLILEKPEVWGAQGLSGREVTMRLVAKTAPMRQLEVARELRARVKSTLDAAGVQPAGPDTIVISAPPAIAPAAGTQESNS
;
A
#
# COMPACT_ATOMS: atom_id res chain seq x y z
N MET A 1 15.22 -29.51 20.98
CA MET A 1 15.62 -30.94 20.95
C MET A 1 14.64 -31.70 21.83
N PHE A 2 13.49 -32.09 21.30
CA PHE A 2 12.53 -32.95 22.02
C PHE A 2 12.61 -34.33 21.40
N HIS A 3 13.18 -35.27 22.15
CA HIS A 3 13.16 -36.70 21.84
C HIS A 3 11.72 -37.21 21.93
N ALA A 4 11.09 -37.45 20.79
CA ALA A 4 9.90 -38.28 20.73
C ALA A 4 10.37 -39.74 21.01
N THR A 5 10.10 -40.22 22.22
CA THR A 5 10.23 -41.65 22.55
C THR A 5 9.21 -42.41 21.72
N GLY A 6 9.67 -42.97 20.60
CA GLY A 6 8.91 -43.89 19.78
C GLY A 6 8.65 -45.18 20.56
N PHE A 7 7.43 -45.33 21.04
CA PHE A 7 6.94 -46.58 21.61
C PHE A 7 6.92 -47.62 20.49
N ARG A 8 7.82 -48.58 20.53
CA ARG A 8 7.89 -49.68 19.56
C ARG A 8 6.70 -50.62 19.81
N VAL A 9 6.06 -51.05 18.72
CA VAL A 9 4.94 -52.02 18.73
C VAL A 9 5.37 -53.38 19.36
N ALA A 10 6.66 -53.60 19.56
CA ALA A 10 7.25 -54.81 20.13
C ALA A 10 7.08 -54.97 21.67
N ASP A 11 6.64 -53.91 22.40
CA ASP A 11 6.56 -53.96 23.86
C ASP A 11 5.12 -54.20 24.36
N LEU A 12 4.17 -54.51 23.49
CA LEU A 12 2.78 -54.84 23.88
C LEU A 12 2.64 -56.32 24.17
N PRO A 13 2.02 -56.72 25.31
CA PRO A 13 1.80 -58.14 25.61
C PRO A 13 0.99 -58.82 24.49
N ASP A 14 1.42 -59.98 24.05
CA ASP A 14 0.76 -60.75 22.99
C ASP A 14 -0.73 -60.95 23.15
N THR A 15 -1.20 -60.98 24.38
CA THR A 15 -2.62 -61.04 24.76
C THR A 15 -3.40 -59.79 24.40
N LEU A 16 -2.78 -58.61 24.44
CA LEU A 16 -3.36 -57.33 24.08
C LEU A 16 -3.44 -57.13 22.57
N THR A 17 -2.40 -57.55 21.86
CA THR A 17 -2.37 -57.50 20.39
C THR A 17 -3.31 -58.49 19.75
N GLY A 18 -3.52 -59.68 20.36
CA GLY A 18 -4.49 -60.68 19.92
C GLY A 18 -5.96 -60.19 20.06
N ASN A 19 -6.27 -59.51 21.12
CA ASN A 19 -7.65 -59.07 21.41
C ASN A 19 -7.98 -57.65 20.89
N CYS A 20 -7.01 -56.74 20.85
CA CYS A 20 -7.21 -55.35 20.46
C CYS A 20 -6.62 -54.96 19.11
N GLY A 21 -5.84 -55.83 18.46
CA GLY A 21 -5.14 -55.56 17.20
C GLY A 21 -3.84 -54.81 17.40
N ASN A 22 -3.05 -54.63 16.31
CA ASN A 22 -1.69 -54.06 16.32
C ASN A 22 -1.59 -52.59 16.74
N SER A 23 -2.72 -51.86 16.84
CA SER A 23 -2.81 -50.49 17.33
C SER A 23 -4.04 -50.33 18.22
N PRO A 24 -3.99 -50.80 19.47
CA PRO A 24 -5.15 -50.77 20.36
C PRO A 24 -5.53 -49.31 20.73
N GLY A 25 -6.76 -48.96 20.46
CA GLY A 25 -7.31 -47.67 20.88
C GLY A 25 -7.38 -47.57 22.43
N ILE A 26 -7.38 -46.32 22.95
CA ILE A 26 -7.37 -46.02 24.39
C ILE A 26 -8.49 -46.76 25.14
N ALA A 27 -9.69 -46.86 24.56
CA ALA A 27 -10.85 -47.55 25.17
C ALA A 27 -10.61 -49.07 25.32
N CYS A 28 -9.94 -49.71 24.37
CA CYS A 28 -9.60 -51.14 24.43
C CYS A 28 -8.51 -51.42 25.47
N ARG A 29 -7.52 -50.56 25.61
CA ARG A 29 -6.47 -50.61 26.63
C ARG A 29 -7.06 -50.49 28.03
N LEU A 30 -7.90 -49.46 28.28
CA LEU A 30 -8.55 -49.26 29.53
C LEU A 30 -9.47 -50.42 29.93
N ALA A 31 -10.20 -51.00 28.96
CA ALA A 31 -11.05 -52.15 29.22
C ALA A 31 -10.23 -53.40 29.59
N TRP A 32 -9.05 -53.60 28.95
CA TRP A 32 -8.15 -54.69 29.30
C TRP A 32 -7.51 -54.50 30.68
N ASP A 33 -7.04 -53.29 30.99
CA ASP A 33 -6.38 -52.95 32.25
C ASP A 33 -7.33 -53.10 33.49
N VAL A 34 -8.61 -52.84 33.25
CA VAL A 34 -9.63 -52.93 34.34
C VAL A 34 -10.23 -54.32 34.48
N THR A 35 -10.47 -55.06 33.37
CA THR A 35 -11.28 -56.29 33.44
C THR A 35 -10.49 -57.57 33.20
N HIS A 36 -9.31 -57.49 32.54
CA HIS A 36 -8.46 -58.59 32.09
C HIS A 36 -9.24 -59.71 31.34
N SER A 37 -10.46 -59.38 30.83
CA SER A 37 -11.36 -60.31 30.18
C SER A 37 -11.38 -60.15 28.66
N PRO A 38 -11.15 -61.22 27.89
CA PRO A 38 -11.18 -61.13 26.42
C PRO A 38 -12.56 -60.83 25.88
N THR A 39 -13.63 -61.21 26.58
CA THR A 39 -15.03 -60.91 26.20
C THR A 39 -15.35 -59.42 26.38
N ALA A 40 -14.89 -58.81 27.47
CA ALA A 40 -15.07 -57.39 27.70
C ALA A 40 -14.36 -56.50 26.66
N THR A 41 -13.11 -56.88 26.28
CA THR A 41 -12.35 -56.18 25.24
C THR A 41 -12.97 -56.35 23.85
N GLN A 42 -13.57 -57.53 23.54
CA GLN A 42 -14.32 -57.70 22.28
C GLN A 42 -15.59 -56.90 22.24
N VAL A 43 -16.36 -56.80 23.32
CA VAL A 43 -17.56 -55.97 23.42
C VAL A 43 -17.20 -54.47 23.26
N VAL A 44 -16.15 -54.03 23.93
CA VAL A 44 -15.68 -52.64 23.79
C VAL A 44 -15.19 -52.36 22.38
N LYS A 45 -14.48 -53.30 21.73
CA LYS A 45 -14.00 -53.17 20.35
C LYS A 45 -15.17 -53.11 19.35
N VAL A 46 -16.17 -53.94 19.46
CA VAL A 46 -17.27 -54.09 18.51
C VAL A 46 -18.31 -52.99 18.71
N TYR A 47 -18.69 -52.66 19.95
CA TYR A 47 -19.80 -51.79 20.26
C TYR A 47 -19.40 -50.39 20.71
N LEU A 48 -18.25 -50.18 21.35
CA LEU A 48 -17.83 -48.87 21.82
C LEU A 48 -16.64 -48.29 21.02
N ALA A 49 -15.67 -49.07 20.61
CA ALA A 49 -14.48 -48.55 19.95
C ALA A 49 -14.65 -48.25 18.45
N GLY A 50 -15.61 -48.93 17.79
CA GLY A 50 -15.89 -48.72 16.37
C GLY A 50 -16.83 -47.50 16.13
N PRO A 51 -18.15 -47.69 16.18
CA PRO A 51 -19.11 -46.66 15.81
C PRO A 51 -19.17 -45.48 16.78
N VAL A 52 -19.05 -45.76 18.11
CA VAL A 52 -19.10 -44.70 19.13
C VAL A 52 -17.87 -43.81 19.09
N SER A 53 -16.70 -44.38 18.80
CA SER A 53 -15.48 -43.56 18.62
C SER A 53 -15.53 -42.71 17.36
N GLN A 54 -16.12 -43.19 16.26
CA GLN A 54 -16.32 -42.40 15.04
C GLN A 54 -17.35 -41.32 15.28
N ALA A 55 -18.51 -41.62 15.89
CA ALA A 55 -19.52 -40.65 16.25
C ALA A 55 -18.96 -39.57 17.21
N GLY A 56 -18.16 -39.98 18.19
CA GLY A 56 -17.49 -39.06 19.11
C GLY A 56 -16.52 -38.13 18.42
N ARG A 57 -15.75 -38.63 17.44
CA ARG A 57 -14.83 -37.78 16.61
C ARG A 57 -15.61 -36.80 15.73
N ILE A 58 -16.69 -37.24 15.10
CA ILE A 58 -17.55 -36.36 14.28
C ILE A 58 -18.19 -35.29 15.18
N ALA A 59 -18.72 -35.67 16.34
CA ALA A 59 -19.30 -34.72 17.30
C ALA A 59 -18.24 -33.70 17.76
N PHE A 60 -17.00 -34.14 18.05
CA PHE A 60 -15.92 -33.25 18.44
C PHE A 60 -15.56 -32.25 17.30
N VAL A 61 -15.46 -32.72 16.05
CA VAL A 61 -15.17 -31.84 14.88
C VAL A 61 -16.29 -30.81 14.71
N LEU A 62 -17.56 -31.21 14.85
CA LEU A 62 -18.70 -30.28 14.75
C LEU A 62 -18.69 -29.24 15.88
N VAL A 63 -18.47 -29.66 17.13
CA VAL A 63 -18.38 -28.75 18.28
C VAL A 63 -17.21 -27.79 18.09
N LEU A 64 -16.05 -28.28 17.66
CA LEU A 64 -14.88 -27.46 17.39
C LEU A 64 -15.16 -26.46 16.27
N ALA A 65 -15.78 -26.88 15.16
CA ALA A 65 -16.15 -26.00 14.05
C ALA A 65 -17.14 -24.89 14.50
N LEU A 66 -18.14 -25.26 15.31
CA LEU A 66 -19.08 -24.29 15.87
C LEU A 66 -18.40 -23.30 16.84
N LEU A 67 -17.47 -23.78 17.67
CA LEU A 67 -16.71 -22.95 18.59
C LEU A 67 -15.81 -21.96 17.82
N VAL A 68 -15.04 -22.44 16.84
CA VAL A 68 -14.20 -21.60 16.00
C VAL A 68 -15.05 -20.56 15.27
N ARG A 69 -16.14 -20.98 14.63
CA ARG A 69 -17.09 -20.05 14.00
C ARG A 69 -17.60 -19.01 14.97
N PHE A 70 -18.04 -19.41 16.16
CA PHE A 70 -18.56 -18.51 17.19
C PHE A 70 -17.52 -17.47 17.62
N ILE A 71 -16.26 -17.90 17.85
CA ILE A 71 -15.16 -17.01 18.22
C ILE A 71 -14.91 -15.97 17.12
N PHE A 72 -14.78 -16.41 15.85
CA PHE A 72 -14.55 -15.50 14.73
C PHE A 72 -15.73 -14.55 14.50
N HIS A 73 -16.97 -15.01 14.58
CA HIS A 73 -18.16 -14.17 14.46
C HIS A 73 -18.19 -13.11 15.57
N ARG A 74 -17.87 -13.49 16.80
CA ARG A 74 -17.80 -12.56 17.93
C ARG A 74 -16.68 -11.52 17.75
N LEU A 75 -15.52 -11.94 17.24
CA LEU A 75 -14.39 -11.06 16.95
C LEU A 75 -14.74 -10.05 15.86
N ILE A 76 -15.32 -10.52 14.74
CA ILE A 76 -15.75 -9.66 13.63
C ILE A 76 -16.77 -8.64 14.10
N ASN A 77 -17.80 -9.05 14.85
CA ASN A 77 -18.80 -8.14 15.39
C ASN A 77 -18.15 -7.06 16.25
N LYS A 78 -17.24 -7.45 17.15
CA LYS A 78 -16.53 -6.52 18.04
C LYS A 78 -15.67 -5.50 17.28
N VAL A 79 -15.01 -5.93 16.21
CA VAL A 79 -14.22 -5.05 15.34
C VAL A 79 -15.13 -4.12 14.52
N THR A 80 -16.22 -4.65 13.98
CA THR A 80 -17.17 -3.88 13.17
C THR A 80 -17.89 -2.82 14.02
N GLU A 81 -18.30 -3.15 15.24
CA GLU A 81 -18.90 -2.21 16.19
C GLU A 81 -17.90 -1.10 16.60
N ARG A 82 -16.66 -1.46 16.90
CA ARG A 82 -15.62 -0.46 17.23
C ARG A 82 -15.31 0.46 16.06
N ALA A 83 -15.26 -0.06 14.84
CA ALA A 83 -15.06 0.75 13.65
C ALA A 83 -16.23 1.72 13.40
N ALA A 84 -17.46 1.33 13.77
CA ALA A 84 -18.62 2.20 13.68
C ALA A 84 -18.66 3.28 14.79
N THR A 85 -18.20 2.96 16.00
CA THR A 85 -18.27 3.87 17.17
C THR A 85 -17.06 4.80 17.34
N ALA A 86 -15.91 4.46 16.78
CA ALA A 86 -14.69 5.27 16.90
C ALA A 86 -14.83 6.72 16.36
N THR A 87 -15.86 7.01 15.59
CA THR A 87 -16.10 8.33 14.99
C THR A 87 -16.96 9.25 15.86
N LEU A 88 -17.53 8.75 16.95
CA LEU A 88 -18.40 9.55 17.84
C LEU A 88 -17.63 10.34 18.93
N ALA A 89 -16.33 10.16 19.04
CA ALA A 89 -15.50 10.78 20.09
C ALA A 89 -15.00 12.19 19.74
N VAL A 90 -15.29 12.73 18.57
CA VAL A 90 -15.03 14.14 18.26
C VAL A 90 -16.23 14.95 18.72
N THR A 91 -16.20 15.40 19.97
CA THR A 91 -17.14 16.41 20.52
C THR A 91 -16.97 17.71 19.74
N PRO A 92 -18.03 18.26 19.10
CA PRO A 92 -17.97 19.58 18.51
C PRO A 92 -18.04 20.61 19.63
N ASN A 93 -16.92 21.12 20.06
CA ASN A 93 -16.90 22.34 20.86
C ASN A 93 -17.21 23.52 19.92
N GLY A 94 -18.37 24.11 20.11
CA GLY A 94 -18.75 25.41 19.57
C GLY A 94 -19.55 25.37 18.26
N ARG A 95 -20.71 26.02 18.30
CA ARG A 95 -21.62 26.49 17.24
C ARG A 95 -21.28 26.04 15.79
N ALA A 96 -21.27 24.75 15.55
CA ALA A 96 -21.16 24.20 14.20
C ALA A 96 -22.48 24.41 13.45
N ASN A 97 -22.40 25.02 12.27
CA ASN A 97 -23.51 25.22 11.34
C ASN A 97 -24.29 23.90 11.15
N LYS A 98 -25.63 23.95 11.21
CA LYS A 98 -26.52 22.80 10.97
C LYS A 98 -26.20 22.05 9.65
N ALA A 99 -25.74 22.75 8.63
CA ALA A 99 -25.31 22.18 7.36
C ALA A 99 -24.07 21.25 7.49
N ALA A 100 -23.07 21.61 8.32
CA ALA A 100 -21.91 20.78 8.57
C ALA A 100 -22.28 19.50 9.34
N ALA A 101 -23.21 19.59 10.29
CA ALA A 101 -23.73 18.45 11.03
C ALA A 101 -24.48 17.45 10.11
N THR A 102 -25.25 17.94 9.13
CA THR A 102 -25.96 17.09 8.17
C THR A 102 -25.00 16.34 7.24
N ILE A 103 -23.94 17.00 6.79
CA ILE A 103 -22.89 16.36 5.94
C ILE A 103 -22.09 15.31 6.74
N GLN A 104 -21.81 15.59 8.01
CA GLN A 104 -21.13 14.63 8.89
C GLN A 104 -22.02 13.40 9.19
N MET A 105 -23.33 13.59 9.43
CA MET A 105 -24.27 12.48 9.64
C MET A 105 -24.37 11.57 8.42
N ALA A 106 -24.49 12.13 7.20
CA ALA A 106 -24.51 11.34 5.96
C ALA A 106 -23.20 10.56 5.71
N GLY A 107 -22.07 11.10 6.17
CA GLY A 107 -20.77 10.41 6.11
C GLY A 107 -20.67 9.24 7.09
N THR A 108 -21.23 9.36 8.29
CA THR A 108 -21.25 8.31 9.30
C THR A 108 -22.18 7.15 8.92
N GLU A 109 -23.36 7.41 8.41
CA GLU A 109 -24.30 6.37 7.95
C GLU A 109 -23.71 5.51 6.82
N ARG A 110 -23.06 6.13 5.84
CA ARG A 110 -22.40 5.40 4.75
C ARG A 110 -21.25 4.50 5.25
N ARG A 111 -20.48 4.96 6.23
CA ARG A 111 -19.39 4.17 6.84
C ARG A 111 -19.94 3.00 7.63
N GLU A 112 -21.00 3.20 8.40
CA GLU A 112 -21.64 2.14 9.15
C GLU A 112 -22.25 1.07 8.23
N GLN A 113 -22.92 1.45 7.16
CA GLN A 113 -23.44 0.52 6.15
C GLN A 113 -22.32 -0.29 5.50
N ARG A 114 -21.20 0.34 5.14
CA ARG A 114 -20.02 -0.36 4.59
C ARG A 114 -19.40 -1.33 5.60
N ALA A 115 -19.25 -0.92 6.86
CA ALA A 115 -18.70 -1.76 7.90
C ALA A 115 -19.61 -2.99 8.16
N ARG A 116 -20.94 -2.82 8.17
CA ARG A 116 -21.90 -3.93 8.30
C ARG A 116 -21.86 -4.88 7.10
N ALA A 117 -21.79 -4.35 5.88
CA ALA A 117 -21.68 -5.14 4.66
C ALA A 117 -20.39 -5.96 4.64
N LEU A 118 -19.24 -5.35 4.92
CA LEU A 118 -17.94 -6.03 5.02
C LEU A 118 -17.96 -7.10 6.13
N GLY A 119 -18.53 -6.80 7.30
CA GLY A 119 -18.68 -7.76 8.39
C GLY A 119 -19.54 -8.95 7.99
N SER A 120 -20.60 -8.75 7.20
CA SER A 120 -21.45 -9.82 6.69
C SER A 120 -20.71 -10.74 5.72
N ILE A 121 -19.99 -10.15 4.74
CA ILE A 121 -19.19 -10.90 3.77
C ILE A 121 -18.12 -11.74 4.50
N LEU A 122 -17.41 -11.13 5.45
CA LEU A 122 -16.35 -11.79 6.20
C LEU A 122 -16.89 -12.97 7.05
N ARG A 123 -18.03 -12.80 7.70
CA ARG A 123 -18.71 -13.90 8.44
C ARG A 123 -19.11 -15.03 7.52
N SER A 124 -19.65 -14.73 6.34
CA SER A 124 -20.01 -15.74 5.35
C SER A 124 -18.78 -16.50 4.85
N ALA A 125 -17.71 -15.79 4.49
CA ALA A 125 -16.46 -16.40 4.04
C ALA A 125 -15.86 -17.33 5.09
N ILE A 126 -15.75 -16.88 6.35
CA ILE A 126 -15.25 -17.71 7.46
C ILE A 126 -16.15 -18.93 7.68
N SER A 127 -17.48 -18.76 7.62
CA SER A 127 -18.39 -19.89 7.79
C SER A 127 -18.20 -20.95 6.70
N VAL A 128 -18.04 -20.54 5.44
CA VAL A 128 -17.75 -21.45 4.31
C VAL A 128 -16.44 -22.20 4.53
N ILE A 129 -15.39 -21.51 4.94
CA ILE A 129 -14.07 -22.12 5.19
C ILE A 129 -14.16 -23.13 6.35
N VAL A 130 -14.72 -22.72 7.49
CA VAL A 130 -14.81 -23.57 8.70
C VAL A 130 -15.65 -24.81 8.43
N PHE A 131 -16.82 -24.67 7.81
CA PHE A 131 -17.66 -25.82 7.48
C PHE A 131 -17.09 -26.67 6.36
N GLY A 132 -16.38 -26.08 5.39
CA GLY A 132 -15.66 -26.81 4.35
C GLY A 132 -14.57 -27.71 4.94
N ILE A 133 -13.75 -27.20 5.85
CA ILE A 133 -12.72 -27.98 6.56
C ILE A 133 -13.39 -29.06 7.42
N ALA A 134 -14.43 -28.73 8.16
CA ALA A 134 -15.17 -29.69 8.98
C ALA A 134 -15.76 -30.83 8.13
N ALA A 135 -16.36 -30.52 6.98
CA ALA A 135 -16.92 -31.50 6.06
C ALA A 135 -15.85 -32.45 5.51
N LEU A 136 -14.71 -31.93 5.04
CA LEU A 136 -13.57 -32.74 4.58
C LEU A 136 -13.04 -33.65 5.69
N THR A 137 -12.94 -33.13 6.91
CA THR A 137 -12.49 -33.92 8.06
C THR A 137 -13.49 -35.03 8.39
N ILE A 138 -14.79 -34.76 8.35
CA ILE A 138 -15.85 -35.76 8.59
C ILE A 138 -15.83 -36.84 7.50
N LEU A 139 -15.70 -36.45 6.22
CA LEU A 139 -15.56 -37.43 5.13
C LEU A 139 -14.37 -38.36 5.34
N SER A 140 -13.24 -37.80 5.78
CA SER A 140 -12.04 -38.58 6.11
C SER A 140 -12.29 -39.59 7.27
N ILE A 141 -13.02 -39.17 8.32
CA ILE A 141 -13.39 -40.04 9.45
C ILE A 141 -14.33 -41.18 8.99
N LEU A 142 -15.20 -40.90 8.02
CA LEU A 142 -16.10 -41.91 7.43
C LEU A 142 -15.39 -42.87 6.47
N GLY A 143 -14.08 -42.67 6.20
CA GLY A 143 -13.26 -43.54 5.34
C GLY A 143 -13.26 -43.18 3.87
N PHE A 144 -13.85 -42.03 3.47
CA PHE A 144 -13.77 -41.56 2.09
C PHE A 144 -12.36 -41.08 1.77
N ASN A 145 -11.92 -41.34 0.54
CA ASN A 145 -10.65 -40.81 0.06
C ASN A 145 -10.80 -39.31 -0.25
N VAL A 146 -10.30 -38.45 0.62
CA VAL A 146 -10.37 -36.98 0.47
C VAL A 146 -9.19 -36.40 -0.34
N ALA A 147 -8.23 -37.22 -0.77
CA ALA A 147 -7.05 -36.75 -1.51
C ALA A 147 -7.42 -35.97 -2.79
N PRO A 148 -8.38 -36.42 -3.64
CA PRO A 148 -8.78 -35.64 -4.82
C PRO A 148 -9.42 -34.29 -4.47
N LEU A 149 -10.20 -34.24 -3.37
CA LEU A 149 -10.83 -33.00 -2.89
C LEU A 149 -9.79 -32.03 -2.34
N LEU A 150 -8.79 -32.52 -1.60
CA LEU A 150 -7.67 -31.70 -1.14
C LEU A 150 -6.84 -31.16 -2.30
N ALA A 151 -6.57 -31.99 -3.34
CA ALA A 151 -5.87 -31.52 -4.53
C ALA A 151 -6.64 -30.39 -5.25
N SER A 152 -7.97 -30.55 -5.42
CA SER A 152 -8.83 -29.51 -6.01
C SER A 152 -8.84 -28.23 -5.18
N THR A 153 -8.91 -28.36 -3.85
CA THR A 153 -8.87 -27.24 -2.92
C THR A 153 -7.51 -26.51 -2.98
N ALA A 154 -6.41 -27.25 -3.15
CA ALA A 154 -5.08 -26.65 -3.31
C ALA A 154 -5.00 -25.79 -4.57
N VAL A 155 -5.54 -26.26 -5.71
CA VAL A 155 -5.61 -25.47 -6.95
C VAL A 155 -6.42 -24.19 -6.76
N LEU A 156 -7.60 -24.29 -6.10
CA LEU A 156 -8.41 -23.12 -5.76
C LEU A 156 -7.65 -22.16 -4.83
N GLY A 157 -6.91 -22.68 -3.85
CA GLY A 157 -6.09 -21.88 -2.93
C GLY A 157 -5.01 -21.11 -3.66
N VAL A 158 -4.33 -21.73 -4.62
CA VAL A 158 -3.33 -21.07 -5.48
C VAL A 158 -3.97 -19.98 -6.32
N ALA A 159 -5.12 -20.25 -6.95
CA ALA A 159 -5.83 -19.26 -7.76
C ALA A 159 -6.27 -18.04 -6.93
N LEU A 160 -6.80 -18.27 -5.72
CA LEU A 160 -7.18 -17.19 -4.78
C LEU A 160 -5.94 -16.43 -4.30
N GLY A 161 -4.82 -17.12 -4.06
CA GLY A 161 -3.54 -16.51 -3.67
C GLY A 161 -3.03 -15.55 -4.73
N PHE A 162 -3.01 -15.95 -6.01
CA PHE A 162 -2.67 -15.06 -7.11
C PHE A 162 -3.64 -13.89 -7.25
N GLY A 163 -4.95 -14.14 -7.06
CA GLY A 163 -5.95 -13.06 -7.08
C GLY A 163 -5.76 -12.03 -5.96
N ALA A 164 -5.25 -12.45 -4.79
CA ALA A 164 -5.01 -11.59 -3.62
C ALA A 164 -3.59 -11.01 -3.56
N GLN A 165 -2.68 -11.39 -4.44
CA GLN A 165 -1.25 -11.03 -4.40
C GLN A 165 -1.03 -9.52 -4.27
N ASN A 166 -1.76 -8.71 -5.04
CA ASN A 166 -1.62 -7.26 -4.98
C ASN A 166 -2.04 -6.68 -3.62
N LEU A 167 -3.08 -7.23 -3.00
CA LEU A 167 -3.53 -6.79 -1.68
C LEU A 167 -2.48 -7.06 -0.60
N VAL A 168 -1.85 -8.23 -0.65
CA VAL A 168 -0.76 -8.59 0.27
C VAL A 168 0.46 -7.69 0.04
N ARG A 169 0.81 -7.42 -1.21
CA ARG A 169 1.89 -6.50 -1.58
C ARG A 169 1.62 -5.09 -1.03
N ASP A 170 0.42 -4.55 -1.25
CA ASP A 170 0.04 -3.20 -0.77
C ASP A 170 0.12 -3.12 0.76
N TYR A 171 -0.36 -4.15 1.45
CA TYR A 171 -0.35 -4.21 2.92
C TYR A 171 1.08 -4.26 3.49
N LEU A 172 1.94 -5.13 2.94
CA LEU A 172 3.33 -5.26 3.38
C LEU A 172 4.13 -3.99 3.08
N ALA A 173 3.95 -3.40 1.90
CA ALA A 173 4.59 -2.12 1.55
C ALA A 173 4.18 -1.02 2.53
N GLY A 174 2.89 -0.86 2.82
CA GLY A 174 2.42 0.14 3.78
C GLY A 174 2.92 -0.10 5.20
N LEU A 175 3.03 -1.35 5.62
CA LEU A 175 3.61 -1.69 6.92
C LEU A 175 5.09 -1.29 7.00
N LEU A 176 5.89 -1.60 5.97
CA LEU A 176 7.31 -1.25 5.90
C LEU A 176 7.50 0.27 5.87
N MET A 177 6.72 1.01 5.06
CA MET A 177 6.77 2.48 5.01
C MET A 177 6.52 3.13 6.37
N LEU A 178 5.60 2.57 7.17
CA LEU A 178 5.31 3.05 8.52
C LEU A 178 6.41 2.68 9.54
N VAL A 179 7.02 1.51 9.40
CA VAL A 179 8.09 1.05 10.32
C VAL A 179 9.41 1.78 10.05
N GLU A 180 9.72 2.02 8.78
CA GLU A 180 10.96 2.67 8.36
C GLU A 180 10.86 4.20 8.35
N ASP A 181 9.67 4.77 8.60
CA ASP A 181 9.40 6.22 8.68
C ASP A 181 9.92 7.00 7.45
N HIS A 182 9.66 6.46 6.25
CA HIS A 182 10.12 7.08 5.01
C HIS A 182 9.52 8.45 4.80
N TYR A 183 8.27 8.64 5.20
CA TYR A 183 7.53 9.92 5.17
C TYR A 183 6.33 9.86 6.11
N GLY A 184 5.85 11.01 6.53
CA GLY A 184 4.71 11.16 7.43
C GLY A 184 3.59 12.04 6.86
N VAL A 185 2.48 12.12 7.60
CA VAL A 185 1.39 13.06 7.28
C VAL A 185 1.91 14.49 7.42
N GLY A 186 1.75 15.29 6.38
CA GLY A 186 2.25 16.67 6.28
C GLY A 186 3.51 16.80 5.42
N ASP A 187 4.22 15.72 5.12
CA ASP A 187 5.36 15.75 4.20
C ASP A 187 4.91 15.94 2.76
N THR A 188 5.70 16.64 1.98
CA THR A 188 5.54 16.67 0.52
C THR A 188 6.46 15.63 -0.10
N ILE A 189 5.85 14.71 -0.82
CA ILE A 189 6.56 13.60 -1.45
C ILE A 189 6.27 13.52 -2.94
N ASN A 190 7.23 12.97 -3.66
CA ASN A 190 7.08 12.51 -5.04
C ASN A 190 6.99 10.98 -5.03
N ALA A 191 5.83 10.44 -5.35
CA ALA A 191 5.55 9.01 -5.42
C ALA A 191 5.64 8.46 -6.86
N GLY A 192 6.28 9.18 -7.78
CA GLY A 192 6.39 8.83 -9.20
C GLY A 192 5.14 9.20 -10.02
N VAL A 193 3.97 8.74 -9.62
CA VAL A 193 2.68 9.05 -10.28
C VAL A 193 2.14 10.44 -9.93
N ALA A 194 2.45 10.95 -8.74
CA ALA A 194 2.03 12.27 -8.29
C ALA A 194 3.01 12.83 -7.26
N THR A 195 3.16 14.17 -7.26
CA THR A 195 3.88 14.92 -6.22
C THR A 195 2.87 15.73 -5.43
N GLY A 196 2.92 15.66 -4.11
CA GLY A 196 1.99 16.38 -3.27
C GLY A 196 2.22 16.17 -1.78
N THR A 197 1.42 16.86 -0.97
CA THR A 197 1.46 16.73 0.48
C THR A 197 0.66 15.52 0.94
N VAL A 198 1.22 14.72 1.82
CA VAL A 198 0.56 13.55 2.42
C VAL A 198 -0.54 14.02 3.37
N GLU A 199 -1.79 13.72 3.05
CA GLU A 199 -2.94 14.01 3.92
C GLU A 199 -3.27 12.87 4.87
N ALA A 200 -3.10 11.64 4.40
CA ALA A 200 -3.37 10.45 5.19
C ALA A 200 -2.56 9.26 4.71
N MET A 201 -2.17 8.41 5.64
CA MET A 201 -1.55 7.11 5.36
C MET A 201 -2.39 6.00 5.97
N SER A 202 -2.57 4.93 5.23
CA SER A 202 -3.14 3.67 5.69
C SER A 202 -2.22 2.51 5.29
N LEU A 203 -2.49 1.31 5.78
CA LEU A 203 -1.71 0.12 5.41
C LEU A 203 -1.79 -0.23 3.92
N LEU A 204 -2.86 0.18 3.22
CA LEU A 204 -3.08 -0.17 1.81
C LEU A 204 -2.83 1.02 0.87
N THR A 205 -3.08 2.23 1.33
CA THR A 205 -3.07 3.43 0.48
C THR A 205 -2.46 4.63 1.19
N THR A 206 -1.72 5.42 0.44
CA THR A 206 -1.28 6.77 0.81
C THR A 206 -2.12 7.79 0.04
N THR A 207 -2.62 8.81 0.71
CA THR A 207 -3.42 9.88 0.13
C THR A 207 -2.57 11.15 0.06
N LEU A 208 -2.39 11.68 -1.16
CA LEU A 208 -1.67 12.91 -1.43
C LEU A 208 -2.60 13.98 -1.97
N ARG A 209 -2.30 15.24 -1.67
CA ARG A 209 -2.90 16.39 -2.35
C ARG A 209 -1.83 17.13 -3.13
N ASP A 210 -2.04 17.26 -4.43
CA ASP A 210 -1.12 17.99 -5.29
C ASP A 210 -1.31 19.50 -5.22
N VAL A 211 -0.44 20.26 -5.91
CA VAL A 211 -0.49 21.73 -5.98
C VAL A 211 -1.77 22.27 -6.62
N ASN A 212 -2.46 21.47 -7.43
CA ASN A 212 -3.73 21.84 -8.07
C ASN A 212 -4.94 21.52 -7.19
N GLY A 213 -4.71 20.95 -5.99
CA GLY A 213 -5.77 20.55 -5.06
C GLY A 213 -6.37 19.17 -5.35
N VAL A 214 -5.85 18.42 -6.34
CA VAL A 214 -6.32 17.07 -6.66
C VAL A 214 -5.88 16.11 -5.58
N VAL A 215 -6.80 15.28 -5.10
CA VAL A 215 -6.51 14.22 -4.12
C VAL A 215 -6.21 12.92 -4.84
N TRP A 216 -5.01 12.40 -4.63
CA TRP A 216 -4.51 11.15 -5.17
C TRP A 216 -4.57 10.06 -4.12
N HIS A 217 -5.21 8.94 -4.43
CA HIS A 217 -5.20 7.73 -3.61
C HIS A 217 -4.29 6.71 -4.27
N ILE A 218 -3.08 6.56 -3.76
CA ILE A 218 -2.04 5.71 -4.33
C ILE A 218 -1.94 4.43 -3.50
N ARG A 219 -1.97 3.27 -4.15
CA ARG A 219 -1.77 1.98 -3.46
C ARG A 219 -0.31 1.84 -3.07
N ASN A 220 -0.05 1.50 -1.80
CA ASN A 220 1.31 1.47 -1.27
C ASN A 220 2.23 0.51 -2.04
N GLY A 221 1.74 -0.64 -2.47
CA GLY A 221 2.49 -1.61 -3.25
C GLY A 221 2.81 -1.18 -4.70
N THR A 222 2.31 -0.03 -5.17
CA THR A 222 2.66 0.55 -6.48
C THR A 222 3.67 1.68 -6.37
N ILE A 223 4.09 2.05 -5.16
CA ILE A 223 5.13 3.05 -4.92
C ILE A 223 6.48 2.32 -4.92
N ASP A 224 7.18 2.34 -6.05
CA ASP A 224 8.48 1.68 -6.18
C ASP A 224 9.61 2.53 -5.59
N SER A 225 9.46 3.85 -5.61
CA SER A 225 10.38 4.81 -5.01
C SER A 225 9.65 6.04 -4.52
N VAL A 226 10.14 6.66 -3.47
CA VAL A 226 9.60 7.90 -2.92
C VAL A 226 10.72 8.92 -2.74
N GLY A 227 10.49 10.13 -3.26
CA GLY A 227 11.34 11.29 -2.97
C GLY A 227 10.66 12.17 -1.92
N ASN A 228 11.24 12.31 -0.73
CA ASN A 228 10.73 13.21 0.30
C ASN A 228 11.34 14.60 0.16
N GLU A 229 10.53 15.61 -0.16
CA GLU A 229 10.97 17.01 -0.33
C GLU A 229 10.95 17.80 0.98
N SER A 230 10.44 17.22 2.06
CA SER A 230 10.28 17.87 3.36
C SER A 230 11.38 17.51 4.36
N GLN A 231 12.20 16.49 4.06
CA GLN A 231 13.24 16.02 4.99
C GLN A 231 14.58 16.72 4.76
N GLY A 232 15.26 17.06 5.86
CA GLY A 232 16.62 17.54 5.88
C GLY A 232 16.78 18.93 5.28
N TRP A 233 17.03 19.03 3.98
CA TRP A 233 17.20 20.26 3.23
C TRP A 233 16.70 20.11 1.81
N SER A 234 16.36 21.23 1.18
CA SER A 234 15.94 21.27 -0.21
C SER A 234 16.91 22.16 -1.03
N ARG A 235 16.83 22.08 -2.34
CA ARG A 235 17.65 22.89 -3.22
C ARG A 235 16.79 23.69 -4.20
N ALA A 236 16.97 25.00 -4.18
CA ALA A 236 16.48 25.86 -5.24
C ALA A 236 17.46 25.79 -6.41
N VAL A 237 17.00 25.32 -7.56
CA VAL A 237 17.77 25.23 -8.80
C VAL A 237 17.17 26.23 -9.79
N ILE A 238 18.01 27.07 -10.37
CA ILE A 238 17.62 28.09 -11.34
C ILE A 238 18.49 27.93 -12.56
N ASP A 239 17.86 27.59 -13.66
CA ASP A 239 18.45 27.55 -14.96
C ASP A 239 18.05 28.85 -15.70
N TYR A 240 19.04 29.62 -16.11
CA TYR A 240 18.83 30.89 -16.79
C TYR A 240 19.51 30.85 -18.18
N PRO A 241 18.74 30.96 -19.26
CA PRO A 241 19.29 30.97 -20.62
C PRO A 241 19.90 32.34 -20.92
N VAL A 242 21.15 32.34 -21.37
CA VAL A 242 21.87 33.55 -21.82
C VAL A 242 22.28 33.39 -23.28
N PRO A 243 22.39 34.48 -24.06
CA PRO A 243 22.89 34.40 -25.44
C PRO A 243 24.28 33.76 -25.53
N TYR A 244 24.50 33.04 -26.62
CA TYR A 244 25.77 32.32 -26.83
C TYR A 244 26.98 33.25 -26.92
N GLU A 245 26.80 34.50 -27.40
CA GLU A 245 27.82 35.51 -27.59
C GLU A 245 28.28 36.17 -26.29
N GLU A 246 27.54 35.96 -25.17
CA GLU A 246 27.85 36.61 -23.89
C GLU A 246 29.07 35.97 -23.21
N ASP A 247 29.85 36.82 -22.51
CA ASP A 247 30.95 36.33 -21.68
C ASP A 247 30.39 35.62 -20.41
N LEU A 248 30.56 34.30 -20.37
CA LEU A 248 30.09 33.47 -19.27
C LEU A 248 30.73 33.84 -17.93
N SER A 249 31.95 34.37 -17.92
CA SER A 249 32.64 34.83 -16.71
C SER A 249 31.96 36.06 -16.13
N ARG A 250 31.55 36.99 -16.99
CA ARG A 250 30.76 38.17 -16.63
C ARG A 250 29.39 37.77 -16.11
N ILE A 251 28.67 36.88 -16.82
CA ILE A 251 27.36 36.36 -16.41
C ILE A 251 27.43 35.70 -15.04
N ARG A 252 28.43 34.84 -14.83
CA ARG A 252 28.68 34.19 -13.57
C ARG A 252 28.80 35.20 -12.41
N ALA A 253 29.64 36.22 -12.60
CA ALA A 253 29.86 37.26 -11.60
C ALA A 253 28.55 38.01 -11.23
N LEU A 254 27.74 38.35 -12.26
CA LEU A 254 26.44 39.01 -12.07
C LEU A 254 25.44 38.12 -11.32
N MET A 255 25.37 36.85 -11.68
CA MET A 255 24.50 35.88 -10.99
C MET A 255 24.96 35.67 -9.54
N GLU A 256 26.26 35.56 -9.27
CA GLU A 256 26.80 35.49 -7.91
C GLU A 256 26.51 36.75 -7.11
N GLN A 257 26.60 37.95 -7.72
CA GLN A 257 26.22 39.20 -7.09
C GLN A 257 24.76 39.22 -6.68
N ALA A 258 23.86 38.86 -7.60
CA ALA A 258 22.42 38.77 -7.34
C ALA A 258 22.10 37.79 -6.18
N ALA A 259 22.70 36.59 -6.23
CA ALA A 259 22.46 35.57 -5.22
C ALA A 259 23.03 35.97 -3.85
N ASN A 260 24.23 36.57 -3.81
CA ASN A 260 24.82 37.05 -2.58
C ASN A 260 24.03 38.21 -1.96
N SER A 261 23.40 39.07 -2.76
CA SER A 261 22.53 40.13 -2.26
C SER A 261 21.36 39.57 -1.44
N LEU A 262 20.73 38.52 -1.99
CA LEU A 262 19.64 37.83 -1.29
C LEU A 262 20.12 37.12 -0.01
N TYR A 263 21.25 36.40 -0.09
CA TYR A 263 21.80 35.68 1.05
C TYR A 263 22.15 36.58 2.25
N ARG A 264 22.57 37.84 2.01
CA ARG A 264 22.90 38.83 3.05
C ARG A 264 21.68 39.42 3.73
N GLU A 265 20.52 39.32 3.14
CA GLU A 265 19.27 39.89 3.66
C GLU A 265 18.76 39.09 4.86
N ARG A 266 18.43 39.78 5.96
CA ARG A 266 18.05 39.12 7.22
C ARG A 266 16.86 38.17 7.10
N GLY A 267 15.90 38.47 6.24
CA GLY A 267 14.70 37.64 5.99
C GLY A 267 15.03 36.31 5.35
N TRP A 268 15.96 36.30 4.41
CA TRP A 268 16.33 35.15 3.61
C TRP A 268 17.43 34.27 4.21
N LYS A 269 18.26 34.86 5.08
CA LYS A 269 19.38 34.15 5.74
C LYS A 269 18.91 32.93 6.57
N LYS A 270 17.66 32.90 7.03
CA LYS A 270 17.09 31.74 7.74
C LYS A 270 16.59 30.66 6.79
N LEU A 271 16.27 31.02 5.56
CA LEU A 271 15.73 30.12 4.54
C LEU A 271 16.81 29.53 3.66
N ILE A 272 17.92 30.23 3.48
CA ILE A 272 19.08 29.81 2.67
C ILE A 272 20.16 29.33 3.64
N LEU A 273 20.38 28.02 3.66
CA LEU A 273 21.27 27.37 4.66
C LEU A 273 22.75 27.58 4.36
N GLU A 274 23.13 27.67 3.09
CA GLU A 274 24.50 27.83 2.62
C GLU A 274 24.55 28.93 1.56
N LYS A 275 25.75 29.50 1.36
CA LYS A 275 25.95 30.52 0.32
C LYS A 275 25.56 29.94 -1.05
N PRO A 276 24.69 30.61 -1.83
CA PRO A 276 24.36 30.16 -3.18
C PRO A 276 25.58 30.08 -4.07
N GLU A 277 25.59 29.13 -5.01
CA GLU A 277 26.69 28.86 -5.92
C GLU A 277 26.22 28.87 -7.37
N VAL A 278 27.01 29.44 -8.24
CA VAL A 278 26.81 29.32 -9.69
C VAL A 278 27.64 28.13 -10.19
N TRP A 279 26.98 27.07 -10.60
CA TRP A 279 27.64 25.86 -11.10
C TRP A 279 28.19 26.03 -12.52
N GLY A 280 27.73 27.07 -13.25
CA GLY A 280 28.16 27.37 -14.60
C GLY A 280 27.21 26.83 -15.67
N ALA A 281 27.75 26.66 -16.89
CA ALA A 281 26.97 26.19 -18.02
C ALA A 281 26.56 24.73 -17.86
N GLN A 282 25.26 24.47 -17.95
CA GLN A 282 24.65 23.13 -17.86
C GLN A 282 24.22 22.60 -19.23
N GLY A 283 23.90 23.49 -20.13
CA GLY A 283 23.48 23.15 -21.49
C GLY A 283 23.99 24.21 -22.49
N LEU A 284 24.29 23.75 -23.69
CA LEU A 284 24.69 24.57 -24.81
C LEU A 284 23.77 24.23 -25.97
N SER A 285 23.11 25.23 -26.53
CA SER A 285 22.43 25.13 -27.82
C SER A 285 23.10 26.06 -28.82
N GLY A 286 22.69 26.02 -30.09
CA GLY A 286 23.31 26.86 -31.10
C GLY A 286 23.20 28.38 -30.88
N ARG A 287 22.32 28.81 -29.93
CA ARG A 287 22.03 30.23 -29.69
C ARG A 287 22.02 30.62 -28.21
N GLU A 288 22.05 29.67 -27.32
CA GLU A 288 21.94 29.92 -25.89
C GLU A 288 22.85 29.02 -25.07
N VAL A 289 23.26 29.54 -23.94
CA VAL A 289 23.95 28.81 -22.88
C VAL A 289 23.07 28.85 -21.64
N THR A 290 22.71 27.70 -21.11
CA THR A 290 21.94 27.63 -19.86
C THR A 290 22.88 27.67 -18.67
N MET A 291 22.85 28.76 -17.90
CA MET A 291 23.64 28.95 -16.69
C MET A 291 22.85 28.48 -15.48
N ARG A 292 23.44 27.63 -14.61
CA ARG A 292 22.80 27.12 -13.40
C ARG A 292 23.30 27.80 -12.15
N LEU A 293 22.35 28.30 -11.37
CA LEU A 293 22.52 28.79 -10.01
C LEU A 293 21.79 27.87 -9.04
N VAL A 294 22.43 27.50 -7.95
CA VAL A 294 21.85 26.64 -6.91
C VAL A 294 21.93 27.30 -5.54
N ALA A 295 20.91 27.08 -4.72
CA ALA A 295 20.91 27.51 -3.33
C ALA A 295 20.35 26.39 -2.45
N LYS A 296 21.06 26.02 -1.40
CA LYS A 296 20.59 25.07 -0.39
C LYS A 296 19.65 25.79 0.56
N THR A 297 18.45 25.24 0.74
CA THR A 297 17.37 25.90 1.48
C THR A 297 16.86 25.02 2.60
N ALA A 298 16.18 25.63 3.56
CA ALA A 298 15.35 24.91 4.51
C ALA A 298 14.29 24.08 3.75
N PRO A 299 13.84 22.96 4.33
CA PRO A 299 12.82 22.10 3.72
C PRO A 299 11.59 22.90 3.31
N MET A 300 10.98 22.58 2.18
CA MET A 300 9.76 23.22 1.66
C MET A 300 9.90 24.70 1.26
N ARG A 301 11.11 25.28 1.31
CA ARG A 301 11.37 26.69 0.95
C ARG A 301 12.04 26.88 -0.41
N GLN A 302 12.36 25.80 -1.09
CA GLN A 302 13.04 25.83 -2.39
C GLN A 302 12.29 26.65 -3.45
N LEU A 303 10.97 26.55 -3.51
CA LEU A 303 10.15 27.27 -4.49
C LEU A 303 10.09 28.78 -4.22
N GLU A 304 10.01 29.16 -2.96
CA GLU A 304 9.98 30.56 -2.53
C GLU A 304 11.34 31.23 -2.85
N VAL A 305 12.42 30.59 -2.42
CA VAL A 305 13.80 31.04 -2.69
C VAL A 305 14.08 31.09 -4.19
N ALA A 306 13.65 30.06 -4.94
CA ALA A 306 13.87 30.02 -6.39
C ALA A 306 13.14 31.15 -7.13
N ARG A 307 11.92 31.51 -6.72
CA ARG A 307 11.18 32.64 -7.31
C ARG A 307 11.89 33.95 -7.09
N GLU A 308 12.32 34.21 -5.87
CA GLU A 308 13.02 35.45 -5.52
C GLU A 308 14.39 35.54 -6.22
N LEU A 309 15.15 34.44 -6.22
CA LEU A 309 16.43 34.41 -6.94
C LEU A 309 16.27 34.66 -8.43
N ARG A 310 15.24 34.07 -9.09
CA ARG A 310 14.95 34.35 -10.51
C ARG A 310 14.67 35.82 -10.75
N ALA A 311 13.87 36.45 -9.89
CA ALA A 311 13.56 37.87 -10.00
C ALA A 311 14.80 38.74 -9.86
N ARG A 312 15.68 38.44 -8.90
CA ARG A 312 16.91 39.21 -8.68
C ARG A 312 17.96 38.97 -9.77
N VAL A 313 18.14 37.73 -10.21
CA VAL A 313 19.02 37.39 -11.32
C VAL A 313 18.56 38.16 -12.55
N LYS A 314 17.27 38.13 -12.86
CA LYS A 314 16.70 38.88 -13.98
C LYS A 314 16.99 40.36 -13.88
N SER A 315 16.67 41.00 -12.75
CA SER A 315 16.90 42.46 -12.59
C SER A 315 18.36 42.84 -12.65
N THR A 316 19.28 42.02 -12.16
CA THR A 316 20.74 42.28 -12.21
C THR A 316 21.28 42.16 -13.64
N LEU A 317 20.82 41.14 -14.37
CA LEU A 317 21.22 40.94 -15.77
C LEU A 317 20.64 42.03 -16.69
N ASP A 318 19.38 42.42 -16.50
CA ASP A 318 18.75 43.52 -17.24
C ASP A 318 19.48 44.83 -17.01
N ALA A 319 19.85 45.14 -15.76
CA ALA A 319 20.62 46.34 -15.42
C ALA A 319 22.05 46.36 -16.08
N ALA A 320 22.60 45.17 -16.29
CA ALA A 320 23.89 44.99 -16.99
C ALA A 320 23.76 44.94 -18.54
N GLY A 321 22.55 45.07 -19.09
CA GLY A 321 22.25 45.02 -20.51
C GLY A 321 22.23 43.62 -21.11
N VAL A 322 22.22 42.58 -20.29
CA VAL A 322 22.14 41.18 -20.73
C VAL A 322 20.69 40.78 -20.84
N GLN A 323 20.22 40.50 -22.04
CA GLN A 323 18.89 39.97 -22.27
C GLN A 323 18.89 38.45 -22.23
N PRO A 324 17.80 37.80 -21.73
CA PRO A 324 17.69 36.36 -21.83
C PRO A 324 17.64 35.94 -23.31
N ALA A 325 18.31 34.84 -23.66
CA ALA A 325 18.10 34.24 -24.97
C ALA A 325 16.62 33.87 -25.11
N GLY A 326 15.90 34.58 -25.93
CA GLY A 326 14.50 34.28 -26.24
C GLY A 326 14.46 33.09 -27.20
N PRO A 327 13.40 32.27 -27.16
CA PRO A 327 13.10 31.43 -28.31
C PRO A 327 12.87 32.39 -29.48
N ASP A 328 13.69 32.27 -30.52
CA ASP A 328 13.31 32.95 -31.77
C ASP A 328 11.93 32.49 -32.13
N THR A 329 11.00 33.40 -32.13
CA THR A 329 9.70 33.15 -32.75
C THR A 329 10.03 32.97 -34.23
N ILE A 330 10.24 31.74 -34.67
CA ILE A 330 10.23 31.42 -36.09
C ILE A 330 8.77 31.71 -36.49
N VAL A 331 8.57 32.91 -37.01
CA VAL A 331 7.37 33.21 -37.78
C VAL A 331 7.47 32.31 -39.01
N ILE A 332 6.89 31.09 -38.89
CA ILE A 332 6.66 30.25 -40.06
C ILE A 332 5.61 31.04 -40.82
N SER A 333 6.10 31.91 -41.77
CA SER A 333 5.21 32.46 -42.76
C SER A 333 4.57 31.26 -43.45
N ALA A 334 3.24 31.14 -43.33
CA ALA A 334 2.52 30.10 -44.01
C ALA A 334 2.97 30.07 -45.48
N PRO A 335 3.29 28.89 -46.03
CA PRO A 335 3.61 28.79 -47.45
C PRO A 335 2.47 29.45 -48.24
N PRO A 336 2.78 30.19 -49.32
CA PRO A 336 1.77 30.84 -50.13
C PRO A 336 0.70 29.76 -50.46
N ALA A 337 -0.54 30.08 -50.25
CA ALA A 337 -1.67 29.18 -50.54
C ALA A 337 -1.48 28.72 -52.01
N ILE A 338 -1.30 27.44 -52.19
CA ILE A 338 -1.29 26.81 -53.52
C ILE A 338 -2.66 27.09 -54.12
N ALA A 339 -2.72 27.95 -55.13
CA ALA A 339 -3.95 28.22 -55.88
C ALA A 339 -4.50 26.87 -56.36
N PRO A 340 -5.79 26.60 -56.22
CA PRO A 340 -6.38 25.36 -56.72
C PRO A 340 -6.09 25.28 -58.24
N ALA A 341 -5.51 24.17 -58.65
CA ALA A 341 -5.24 23.87 -60.06
C ALA A 341 -6.57 24.00 -60.80
N ALA A 342 -6.57 24.84 -61.84
CA ALA A 342 -7.72 25.04 -62.73
C ALA A 342 -8.18 23.68 -63.26
N GLY A 343 -9.42 23.33 -62.95
CA GLY A 343 -10.01 22.06 -63.34
C GLY A 343 -9.93 21.91 -64.86
N THR A 344 -9.37 20.79 -65.31
CA THR A 344 -9.50 20.27 -66.64
C THR A 344 -10.98 19.98 -66.88
N GLN A 345 -11.64 20.80 -67.72
CA GLN A 345 -12.96 20.45 -68.24
C GLN A 345 -12.77 19.22 -69.14
N GLU A 346 -13.30 18.10 -68.69
CA GLU A 346 -13.58 16.96 -69.57
C GLU A 346 -14.72 17.36 -70.54
N SER A 347 -14.38 17.54 -71.83
CA SER A 347 -15.36 17.63 -72.90
C SER A 347 -15.93 16.26 -73.14
N ASN A 348 -17.21 16.08 -72.86
CA ASN A 348 -18.01 14.96 -73.33
C ASN A 348 -18.41 15.18 -74.80
N SER A 349 -18.02 14.26 -75.66
CA SER A 349 -18.65 13.98 -76.93
C SER A 349 -18.97 12.49 -77.01
#